data_57875ee8aac9707849d271add5a841d3
#
_entry.id   57875ee8aac9707849d271add5a841d3
#
_cell.length_a   1.000
_cell.length_b   1.000
_cell.length_c   1.000
_cell.angle_alpha   90.00
_cell.angle_beta   90.00
_cell.angle_gamma   90.00
#
_symmetry.space_group_name_H-M   'P 1'
#
loop_
_entity.id
_entity.type
_entity.pdbx_description
1 polymer ?
#
loop_
_entity_poly.entity_id
_entity_poly.type
_entity_poly.pdbx_seq_one_letter_code
_entity_poly.pdbx_strand_id
1 'polypeptide(L)'
;INQIMKKKIFTLCLFAAFILNIYSQAPESFQYQAIVSDNNTTLVNTDVSVRFTIREKTATGTKVYSEVHQTKTNSLGMVALQVGKGTVETGDFTSINWGKGSFFIETEIDKGAGFVSTGAQQLMSVPYAKYANQAGKITLTSASGKKFTLTIDDEGNISTQKITEE
;
A
#
# COMPACT_ATOMS: atom_id res chain seq x y z
N ILE A 1 -49.27 9.31 18.83
CA ILE A 1 -47.91 8.92 19.29
C ILE A 1 -47.48 9.98 20.30
N ASN A 2 -47.22 9.57 21.53
CA ASN A 2 -46.96 10.45 22.69
C ASN A 2 -45.66 11.26 22.46
N GLN A 3 -45.66 12.53 22.82
CA GLN A 3 -44.50 13.46 22.65
C GLN A 3 -43.22 12.88 23.29
N ILE A 4 -43.36 12.14 24.40
CA ILE A 4 -42.25 11.48 25.09
C ILE A 4 -41.64 10.36 24.23
N MET A 5 -42.46 9.64 23.47
CA MET A 5 -42.02 8.55 22.60
C MET A 5 -41.27 9.09 21.38
N LYS A 6 -41.72 10.21 20.80
CA LYS A 6 -41.04 10.90 19.72
C LYS A 6 -39.63 11.40 20.12
N LYS A 7 -39.49 11.99 21.33
CA LYS A 7 -38.20 12.42 21.89
C LYS A 7 -37.25 11.24 22.10
N LYS A 8 -37.74 10.12 22.65
CA LYS A 8 -36.90 8.91 22.86
C LYS A 8 -36.42 8.29 21.54
N ILE A 9 -37.29 8.23 20.52
CA ILE A 9 -36.93 7.75 19.18
C ILE A 9 -35.88 8.68 18.54
N PHE A 10 -36.07 9.99 18.63
CA PHE A 10 -35.13 10.96 18.10
C PHE A 10 -33.75 10.86 18.77
N THR A 11 -33.69 10.71 20.09
CA THR A 11 -32.45 10.52 20.84
C THR A 11 -31.75 9.20 20.46
N LEU A 12 -32.53 8.12 20.27
CA LEU A 12 -31.97 6.83 19.83
C LEU A 12 -31.39 6.89 18.42
N CYS A 13 -32.05 7.57 17.48
CA CYS A 13 -31.55 7.78 16.12
C CYS A 13 -30.27 8.64 16.11
N LEU A 14 -30.22 9.67 16.98
CA LEU A 14 -29.04 10.52 17.11
C LEU A 14 -27.85 9.72 17.67
N PHE A 15 -28.10 8.83 18.63
CA PHE A 15 -27.06 7.95 19.20
C PHE A 15 -26.60 6.89 18.20
N ALA A 16 -27.50 6.33 17.39
CA ALA A 16 -27.17 5.37 16.33
C ALA A 16 -26.32 6.00 15.21
N ALA A 17 -26.52 7.29 14.89
CA ALA A 17 -25.74 8.02 13.90
C ALA A 17 -24.26 8.23 14.31
N PHE A 18 -23.96 8.22 15.61
CA PHE A 18 -22.59 8.37 16.13
C PHE A 18 -21.71 7.10 16.04
N ILE A 19 -22.32 5.94 15.75
CA ILE A 19 -21.59 4.63 15.74
C ILE A 19 -20.99 4.31 14.38
N LEU A 20 -21.30 5.09 13.33
CA LEU A 20 -20.75 4.89 11.99
C LEU A 20 -19.35 5.54 11.88
N ASN A 21 -18.38 4.97 12.59
CA ASN A 21 -16.98 5.26 12.30
C ASN A 21 -16.60 4.56 10.99
N ILE A 22 -16.74 5.25 9.86
CA ILE A 22 -16.25 4.77 8.57
C ILE A 22 -14.74 5.00 8.59
N TYR A 23 -13.97 3.97 8.94
CA TYR A 23 -12.52 3.96 8.75
C TYR A 23 -12.27 3.83 7.24
N SER A 24 -11.95 4.95 6.58
CA SER A 24 -11.36 4.91 5.25
C SER A 24 -9.91 4.49 5.38
N GLN A 25 -9.67 3.17 5.38
CA GLN A 25 -8.31 2.63 5.33
C GLN A 25 -7.79 2.76 3.90
N ALA A 26 -6.53 3.17 3.74
CA ALA A 26 -5.85 3.08 2.46
C ALA A 26 -5.89 1.62 1.98
N PRO A 27 -6.10 1.37 0.67
CA PRO A 27 -6.16 -0.01 0.17
C PRO A 27 -4.83 -0.71 0.46
N GLU A 28 -4.94 -1.85 1.15
CA GLU A 28 -3.80 -2.71 1.51
C GLU A 28 -3.37 -3.57 0.32
N SER A 29 -3.22 -2.96 -0.85
CA SER A 29 -2.82 -3.62 -2.09
C SER A 29 -2.52 -2.60 -3.16
N PHE A 30 -1.74 -2.97 -4.15
CA PHE A 30 -1.52 -2.15 -5.34
C PHE A 30 -1.66 -2.98 -6.63
N GLN A 31 -2.02 -2.31 -7.72
CA GLN A 31 -2.21 -2.94 -9.02
C GLN A 31 -0.87 -3.28 -9.67
N TYR A 32 -0.79 -4.47 -10.25
CA TYR A 32 0.31 -4.93 -11.07
C TYR A 32 -0.22 -5.47 -12.40
N GLN A 33 0.41 -5.08 -13.50
CA GLN A 33 0.06 -5.55 -14.84
C GLN A 33 1.34 -5.92 -15.58
N ALA A 34 1.31 -7.04 -16.28
CA ALA A 34 2.42 -7.49 -17.11
C ALA A 34 1.93 -8.34 -18.30
N ILE A 35 2.71 -8.34 -19.38
CA ILE A 35 2.56 -9.28 -20.47
C ILE A 35 3.45 -10.48 -20.19
N VAL A 36 2.90 -11.68 -20.27
CA VAL A 36 3.64 -12.93 -20.06
C VAL A 36 4.04 -13.48 -21.42
N SER A 37 5.34 -13.73 -21.57
CA SER A 37 5.89 -14.32 -22.81
C SER A 37 6.83 -15.47 -22.49
N ASP A 38 7.04 -16.33 -23.45
CA ASP A 38 8.01 -17.41 -23.46
C ASP A 38 8.78 -17.39 -24.79
N ASN A 39 10.11 -17.31 -24.72
CA ASN A 39 10.98 -17.25 -25.91
C ASN A 39 10.46 -16.26 -26.98
N ASN A 40 10.15 -15.03 -26.58
CA ASN A 40 9.56 -13.97 -27.39
C ASN A 40 8.14 -14.26 -27.94
N THR A 41 7.48 -15.32 -27.51
CA THR A 41 6.09 -15.61 -27.87
C THR A 41 5.17 -15.25 -26.72
N THR A 42 4.22 -14.37 -26.96
CA THR A 42 3.22 -13.98 -25.94
C THR A 42 2.32 -15.17 -25.62
N LEU A 43 2.17 -15.49 -24.36
CA LEU A 43 1.29 -16.56 -23.87
C LEU A 43 -0.13 -16.02 -23.71
N VAL A 44 -0.99 -16.33 -24.68
CA VAL A 44 -2.40 -15.89 -24.69
C VAL A 44 -3.30 -16.97 -24.13
N ASN A 45 -4.31 -16.59 -23.34
CA ASN A 45 -5.30 -17.52 -22.74
C ASN A 45 -4.64 -18.72 -22.04
N THR A 46 -3.49 -18.51 -21.38
CA THR A 46 -2.68 -19.56 -20.77
C THR A 46 -2.76 -19.43 -19.23
N ASP A 47 -2.94 -20.55 -18.56
CA ASP A 47 -2.90 -20.60 -17.10
C ASP A 47 -1.45 -20.47 -16.62
N VAL A 48 -1.23 -19.56 -15.67
CA VAL A 48 0.09 -19.26 -15.10
C VAL A 48 -0.02 -19.01 -13.60
N SER A 49 1.05 -19.27 -12.86
CA SER A 49 1.18 -18.81 -11.48
C SER A 49 2.20 -17.68 -11.44
N VAL A 50 1.86 -16.59 -10.76
CA VAL A 50 2.75 -15.43 -10.57
C VAL A 50 3.06 -15.30 -9.09
N ARG A 51 4.35 -15.35 -8.74
CA ARG A 51 4.83 -15.09 -7.38
C ARG A 51 5.38 -13.68 -7.32
N PHE A 52 4.93 -12.93 -6.31
CA PHE A 52 5.53 -11.66 -5.93
C PHE A 52 6.32 -11.83 -4.65
N THR A 53 7.55 -11.29 -4.62
CA THR A 53 8.38 -11.23 -3.43
C THR A 53 8.78 -9.78 -3.17
N ILE A 54 8.46 -9.25 -1.99
CA ILE A 54 8.91 -7.92 -1.57
C ILE A 54 10.20 -8.07 -0.78
N ARG A 55 11.22 -7.30 -1.17
CA ARG A 55 12.56 -7.28 -0.56
C ARG A 55 12.90 -5.90 -0.06
N GLU A 56 13.60 -5.82 1.06
CA GLU A 56 14.10 -4.56 1.63
C GLU A 56 15.47 -4.19 1.07
N LYS A 57 15.73 -2.88 0.94
CA LYS A 57 17.00 -2.21 0.65
C LYS A 57 17.54 -2.44 -0.75
N THR A 58 17.60 -3.67 -1.23
CA THR A 58 18.18 -4.03 -2.54
C THR A 58 17.35 -5.11 -3.25
N ALA A 59 17.57 -5.27 -4.55
CA ALA A 59 16.92 -6.31 -5.35
C ALA A 59 17.17 -7.74 -4.83
N THR A 60 18.28 -7.95 -4.12
CA THR A 60 18.66 -9.23 -3.49
C THR A 60 18.57 -9.17 -1.96
N GLY A 61 17.92 -8.14 -1.42
CA GLY A 61 17.78 -7.90 0.02
C GLY A 61 16.88 -8.89 0.72
N THR A 62 16.68 -8.68 2.02
CA THR A 62 15.85 -9.57 2.84
C THR A 62 14.43 -9.62 2.31
N LYS A 63 13.90 -10.84 2.11
CA LYS A 63 12.50 -11.08 1.80
C LYS A 63 11.66 -10.76 3.04
N VAL A 64 10.71 -9.83 2.90
CA VAL A 64 9.79 -9.43 3.98
C VAL A 64 8.37 -9.92 3.72
N TYR A 65 8.05 -10.19 2.45
CA TYR A 65 6.74 -10.69 2.05
C TYR A 65 6.83 -11.50 0.77
N SER A 66 6.02 -12.55 0.63
CA SER A 66 5.77 -13.18 -0.66
C SER A 66 4.36 -13.79 -0.73
N GLU A 67 3.80 -13.77 -1.93
CA GLU A 67 2.49 -14.33 -2.27
C GLU A 67 2.48 -14.93 -3.66
N VAL A 68 1.52 -15.83 -3.92
CA VAL A 68 1.30 -16.44 -5.23
C VAL A 68 -0.12 -16.16 -5.71
N HIS A 69 -0.24 -15.81 -6.98
CA HIS A 69 -1.49 -15.70 -7.72
C HIS A 69 -1.58 -16.78 -8.78
N GLN A 70 -2.64 -17.57 -8.77
CA GLN A 70 -3.01 -18.43 -9.89
C GLN A 70 -3.96 -17.64 -10.78
N THR A 71 -3.63 -17.51 -12.06
CA THR A 71 -4.36 -16.67 -13.00
C THR A 71 -4.25 -17.18 -14.41
N LYS A 72 -5.00 -16.56 -15.31
CA LYS A 72 -4.96 -16.82 -16.74
C LYS A 72 -4.66 -15.55 -17.51
N THR A 73 -3.72 -15.61 -18.44
CA THR A 73 -3.47 -14.48 -19.33
C THR A 73 -4.66 -14.24 -20.25
N ASN A 74 -4.92 -12.99 -20.60
CA ASN A 74 -6.00 -12.65 -21.56
C ASN A 74 -5.56 -12.88 -23.01
N SER A 75 -6.42 -12.46 -23.98
CA SER A 75 -6.14 -12.57 -25.42
C SER A 75 -4.94 -11.74 -25.90
N LEU A 76 -4.40 -10.86 -25.08
CA LEU A 76 -3.18 -10.08 -25.33
C LEU A 76 -1.97 -10.61 -24.54
N GLY A 77 -2.13 -11.75 -23.85
CA GLY A 77 -1.10 -12.30 -22.97
C GLY A 77 -0.87 -11.54 -21.67
N MET A 78 -1.79 -10.66 -21.30
CA MET A 78 -1.65 -9.81 -20.12
C MET A 78 -2.29 -10.44 -18.89
N VAL A 79 -1.67 -10.26 -17.74
CA VAL A 79 -2.23 -10.49 -16.40
C VAL A 79 -2.41 -9.14 -15.70
N ALA A 80 -3.50 -9.03 -14.91
CA ALA A 80 -3.77 -7.88 -14.05
C ALA A 80 -4.07 -8.41 -12.64
N LEU A 81 -3.20 -8.11 -11.68
CA LEU A 81 -3.21 -8.67 -10.34
C LEU A 81 -3.16 -7.57 -9.29
N GLN A 82 -3.59 -7.89 -8.07
CA GLN A 82 -3.48 -6.99 -6.91
C GLN A 82 -2.45 -7.57 -5.94
N VAL A 83 -1.26 -6.98 -5.88
CA VAL A 83 -0.24 -7.36 -4.91
C VAL A 83 -0.75 -7.03 -3.50
N GLY A 84 -0.66 -7.99 -2.59
CA GLY A 84 -1.29 -7.95 -1.26
C GLY A 84 -2.63 -8.71 -1.17
N LYS A 85 -3.09 -9.34 -2.27
CA LYS A 85 -4.35 -10.12 -2.31
C LYS A 85 -4.17 -11.56 -2.79
N GLY A 86 -2.94 -12.01 -2.99
CA GLY A 86 -2.62 -13.38 -3.36
C GLY A 86 -2.65 -14.37 -2.19
N THR A 87 -2.27 -15.62 -2.47
CA THR A 87 -2.05 -16.62 -1.42
C THR A 87 -0.68 -16.37 -0.79
N VAL A 88 -0.67 -15.97 0.47
CA VAL A 88 0.55 -15.61 1.21
C VAL A 88 1.42 -16.85 1.45
N GLU A 89 2.71 -16.77 1.11
CA GLU A 89 3.73 -17.76 1.44
C GLU A 89 4.61 -17.32 2.62
N THR A 90 4.90 -16.02 2.72
CA THR A 90 5.80 -15.48 3.76
C THR A 90 5.36 -14.06 4.15
N GLY A 91 5.40 -13.76 5.45
CA GLY A 91 5.21 -12.42 5.99
C GLY A 91 3.74 -11.97 6.00
N ASP A 92 3.55 -10.69 6.25
CA ASP A 92 2.25 -10.02 6.25
C ASP A 92 2.40 -8.67 5.54
N PHE A 93 1.62 -8.50 4.46
CA PHE A 93 1.67 -7.30 3.61
C PHE A 93 1.31 -6.03 4.39
N THR A 94 0.38 -6.14 5.33
CA THR A 94 -0.11 -5.00 6.13
C THR A 94 0.91 -4.53 7.18
N SER A 95 1.80 -5.42 7.60
CA SER A 95 2.85 -5.14 8.59
C SER A 95 4.12 -4.54 7.97
N ILE A 96 4.22 -4.43 6.63
CA ILE A 96 5.38 -3.84 5.96
C ILE A 96 5.47 -2.36 6.29
N ASN A 97 6.56 -1.96 6.93
CA ASN A 97 6.84 -0.54 7.19
C ASN A 97 7.41 0.15 5.95
N TRP A 98 6.54 0.54 5.03
CA TRP A 98 6.90 1.18 3.76
C TRP A 98 7.70 2.49 3.90
N GLY A 99 7.66 3.13 5.08
CA GLY A 99 8.43 4.34 5.39
C GLY A 99 9.91 4.08 5.73
N LYS A 100 10.31 2.83 5.95
CA LYS A 100 11.63 2.48 6.50
C LYS A 100 12.76 2.43 5.46
N GLY A 101 12.49 2.68 4.18
CA GLY A 101 13.53 2.70 3.15
C GLY A 101 13.04 2.28 1.77
N SER A 102 13.97 1.77 0.95
CA SER A 102 13.65 1.31 -0.40
C SER A 102 13.17 -0.14 -0.37
N PHE A 103 12.12 -0.41 -1.13
CA PHE A 103 11.60 -1.76 -1.34
C PHE A 103 11.70 -2.14 -2.81
N PHE A 104 11.84 -3.43 -3.06
CA PHE A 104 11.93 -4.02 -4.39
C PHE A 104 10.88 -5.11 -4.51
N ILE A 105 10.24 -5.19 -5.66
CA ILE A 105 9.36 -6.30 -6.01
C ILE A 105 10.07 -7.19 -7.02
N GLU A 106 10.26 -8.45 -6.64
CA GLU A 106 10.68 -9.51 -7.55
C GLU A 106 9.44 -10.23 -8.05
N THR A 107 9.38 -10.47 -9.35
CA THR A 107 8.31 -11.22 -9.99
C THR A 107 8.87 -12.51 -10.55
N GLU A 108 8.22 -13.62 -10.22
CA GLU A 108 8.53 -14.95 -10.74
C GLU A 108 7.27 -15.51 -11.40
N ILE A 109 7.45 -16.21 -12.53
CA ILE A 109 6.35 -16.79 -13.29
C ILE A 109 6.57 -18.30 -13.43
N ASP A 110 5.56 -19.07 -13.09
CA ASP A 110 5.48 -20.50 -13.38
C ASP A 110 4.47 -20.75 -14.50
N LYS A 111 4.94 -21.38 -15.55
CA LYS A 111 4.19 -21.82 -16.74
C LYS A 111 3.96 -23.32 -16.76
N GLY A 112 4.09 -24.00 -15.61
CA GLY A 112 3.98 -25.44 -15.43
C GLY A 112 5.32 -26.19 -15.30
N ALA A 113 6.46 -25.47 -15.28
CA ALA A 113 7.79 -26.04 -15.14
C ALA A 113 8.56 -25.49 -13.90
N GLY A 114 7.85 -24.82 -13.00
CA GLY A 114 8.39 -24.14 -11.83
C GLY A 114 8.59 -22.63 -12.03
N PHE A 115 8.79 -21.93 -10.91
CA PHE A 115 8.93 -20.48 -10.90
C PHE A 115 10.27 -20.04 -11.48
N VAL A 116 10.21 -19.11 -12.43
CA VAL A 116 11.38 -18.47 -13.05
C VAL A 116 11.30 -16.97 -12.80
N SER A 117 12.36 -16.40 -12.22
CA SER A 117 12.43 -14.95 -11.93
C SER A 117 12.53 -14.15 -13.24
N THR A 118 11.70 -13.13 -13.34
CA THR A 118 11.74 -12.12 -14.42
C THR A 118 12.53 -10.88 -14.01
N GLY A 119 13.09 -10.88 -12.80
CA GLY A 119 13.87 -9.80 -12.22
C GLY A 119 13.16 -9.10 -11.07
N ALA A 120 13.91 -8.21 -10.41
CA ALA A 120 13.42 -7.38 -9.33
C ALA A 120 13.51 -5.90 -9.71
N GLN A 121 12.45 -5.14 -9.41
CA GLN A 121 12.35 -3.71 -9.67
C GLN A 121 12.14 -2.95 -8.37
N GLN A 122 12.72 -1.76 -8.26
CA GLN A 122 12.46 -0.89 -7.11
C GLN A 122 11.02 -0.36 -7.17
N LEU A 123 10.33 -0.46 -6.04
CA LEU A 123 9.03 0.17 -5.87
C LEU A 123 9.22 1.68 -5.68
N MET A 124 8.77 2.44 -6.67
CA MET A 124 8.85 3.90 -6.65
C MET A 124 7.54 4.47 -6.08
N SER A 125 7.67 5.49 -5.23
CA SER A 125 6.50 6.21 -4.71
C SER A 125 5.75 6.89 -5.84
N VAL A 126 4.44 6.68 -5.92
CA VAL A 126 3.59 7.52 -6.77
C VAL A 126 3.53 8.96 -6.20
N PRO A 127 3.32 10.00 -7.02
CA PRO A 127 3.33 11.41 -6.56
C PRO A 127 2.44 11.68 -5.34
N TYR A 128 1.26 11.06 -5.27
CA TYR A 128 0.34 11.18 -4.13
C TYR A 128 0.88 10.57 -2.83
N ALA A 129 1.57 9.43 -2.89
CA ALA A 129 2.19 8.81 -1.72
C ALA A 129 3.36 9.67 -1.20
N LYS A 130 4.10 10.31 -2.10
CA LYS A 130 5.16 11.26 -1.72
C LYS A 130 4.57 12.50 -1.03
N TYR A 131 3.42 12.98 -1.50
CA TYR A 131 2.68 14.09 -0.89
C TYR A 131 2.13 13.71 0.49
N ALA A 132 1.55 12.51 0.64
CA ALA A 132 1.03 12.02 1.92
C ALA A 132 2.15 11.84 2.97
N ASN A 133 3.33 11.40 2.57
CA ASN A 133 4.50 11.32 3.46
C ASN A 133 4.98 12.71 3.93
N GLN A 134 4.77 13.77 3.12
CA GLN A 134 5.02 15.15 3.51
C GLN A 134 3.91 15.72 4.40
N ALA A 135 2.66 15.24 4.27
CA ALA A 135 1.53 15.67 5.10
C ALA A 135 1.67 15.24 6.58
N GLY A 136 2.52 14.24 6.88
CA GLY A 136 2.91 13.90 8.27
C GLY A 136 3.81 14.93 8.95
N LYS A 137 4.29 15.96 8.23
CA LYS A 137 5.07 17.07 8.77
C LYS A 137 4.24 18.36 8.72
N ILE A 138 3.77 18.81 9.86
CA ILE A 138 3.10 20.12 9.96
C ILE A 138 4.18 21.19 9.94
N THR A 139 4.20 22.00 8.88
CA THR A 139 5.08 23.16 8.77
C THR A 139 4.30 24.42 9.13
N LEU A 140 4.74 25.13 10.15
CA LEU A 140 4.21 26.40 10.60
C LEU A 140 5.12 27.54 10.14
N THR A 141 4.52 28.64 9.67
CA THR A 141 5.27 29.84 9.29
C THR A 141 5.00 30.94 10.33
N SER A 142 6.05 31.48 10.92
CA SER A 142 5.94 32.60 11.86
C SER A 142 5.57 33.90 11.14
N ALA A 143 5.14 34.90 11.89
CA ALA A 143 4.82 36.23 11.34
C ALA A 143 6.02 36.90 10.62
N SER A 144 7.26 36.50 10.94
CA SER A 144 8.48 36.95 10.26
C SER A 144 8.88 36.07 9.06
N GLY A 145 8.02 35.14 8.60
CA GLY A 145 8.27 34.26 7.45
C GLY A 145 9.17 33.05 7.73
N LYS A 146 9.60 32.82 8.98
CA LYS A 146 10.43 31.65 9.31
C LYS A 146 9.59 30.38 9.40
N LYS A 147 10.07 29.28 8.79
CA LYS A 147 9.40 27.99 8.78
C LYS A 147 9.89 27.10 9.91
N PHE A 148 8.96 26.39 10.55
CA PHE A 148 9.21 25.46 11.64
C PHE A 148 8.46 24.15 11.39
N THR A 149 9.10 23.02 11.68
CA THR A 149 8.40 21.72 11.74
C THR A 149 7.87 21.51 13.15
N LEU A 150 6.58 21.13 13.27
CA LEU A 150 5.97 20.70 14.52
C LEU A 150 6.25 19.20 14.69
N THR A 151 6.73 18.80 15.87
CA THR A 151 6.96 17.40 16.23
C THR A 151 6.25 17.09 17.55
N ILE A 152 5.71 15.89 17.68
CA ILE A 152 5.12 15.35 18.91
C ILE A 152 5.95 14.12 19.28
N ASP A 153 6.45 14.04 20.52
CA ASP A 153 7.14 12.85 21.03
C ASP A 153 6.14 11.78 21.52
N ASP A 154 6.65 10.62 21.90
CA ASP A 154 5.84 9.49 22.36
C ASP A 154 5.11 9.77 23.69
N GLU A 155 5.55 10.76 24.44
CA GLU A 155 4.94 11.27 25.68
C GLU A 155 3.87 12.34 25.42
N GLY A 156 3.68 12.76 24.16
CA GLY A 156 2.70 13.77 23.74
C GLY A 156 3.18 15.22 23.86
N ASN A 157 4.48 15.46 24.12
CA ASN A 157 5.03 16.81 24.19
C ASN A 157 5.22 17.38 22.78
N ILE A 158 4.82 18.63 22.59
CA ILE A 158 4.93 19.34 21.32
C ILE A 158 6.23 20.14 21.30
N SER A 159 7.03 19.95 20.25
CA SER A 159 8.23 20.73 19.98
C SER A 159 8.23 21.33 18.59
N THR A 160 9.03 22.39 18.38
CA THR A 160 9.20 23.00 17.07
C THR A 160 10.67 23.07 16.71
N GLN A 161 11.00 22.65 15.48
CA GLN A 161 12.35 22.76 14.94
C GLN A 161 12.35 23.71 13.75
N LYS A 162 13.25 24.70 13.75
CA LYS A 162 13.42 25.65 12.65
C LYS A 162 13.95 24.92 11.42
N ILE A 163 13.31 25.12 10.27
CA ILE A 163 13.79 24.65 8.97
C ILE A 163 14.86 25.64 8.48
N THR A 164 16.10 25.16 8.32
CA THR A 164 17.18 25.89 7.66
C THR A 164 17.13 25.48 6.18
N GLU A 165 16.88 26.42 5.29
CA GLU A 165 17.01 26.19 3.85
C GLU A 165 18.51 26.22 3.53
N GLU A 166 19.06 25.14 2.95
CA GLU A 166 20.39 25.09 2.34
C GLU A 166 20.33 25.65 0.91
#